data_55c505fdcccd06043f8684a63da3de4c
#
_entry.id   55c505fdcccd06043f8684a63da3de4c
#
_cell.length_a   1.000
_cell.length_b   1.000
_cell.length_c   1.000
_cell.angle_alpha   90.00
_cell.angle_beta   90.00
_cell.angle_gamma   90.00
#
_symmetry.space_group_name_H-M   'P 1'
#
loop_
_entity.id
_entity.type
_entity.pdbx_description
1 polymer ?
#
loop_
_entity_poly.entity_id
_entity_poly.type
_entity_poly.pdbx_seq_one_letter_code
_entity_poly.pdbx_strand_id
1 'polypeptide(L)'
;MEPEIQPPQPEALPAEPAAGEDAPTKSISDFPDPWETRGVRWVFLGSQGLRAGWSVATFVILIALFATALGFAFFKLHLLGSGNKNEFTASVAFFSEAISFLAMAGAAALVGLIERRRSLLAYNLIGPRRMVHFFSGLVAGFAALSALIGGLAWGGWLHFGPIALSGAEVFKFGALWAAAFLLVGFFEEGTFRCYLQFTLTRGINFWWALGIIGAVCLELVLTIKGNGVWGVYAFALLGLLPCFLLHIRKAPGSAFWQAAWVTSTLFGFIHISNNGENWIGIFAAAAIGFVFCVSVRVTGSAWWAIGCHAAWDWAETYFFGAADSGNVATGHYLTTSPVGNVLWSGGTDGPEGSLLVLAVISLLLVALVAIYGRKKPASLDSALTEPVSG
;
A
#
# COMPACT_ATOMS: atom_id res chain seq x y z
N MET A 1 47.12 68.15 32.44
CA MET A 1 46.95 67.96 30.95
C MET A 1 46.92 66.45 30.69
N GLU A 2 45.75 65.91 30.68
CA GLU A 2 45.57 64.52 30.26
C GLU A 2 45.47 64.41 28.76
N PRO A 3 46.05 63.44 28.11
CA PRO A 3 45.91 63.26 26.67
C PRO A 3 44.54 62.72 26.29
N GLU A 4 43.89 63.38 25.36
CA GLU A 4 42.62 63.05 24.76
C GLU A 4 42.78 61.78 23.89
N ILE A 5 42.08 60.70 24.28
CA ILE A 5 42.05 59.43 23.54
C ILE A 5 41.01 59.57 22.45
N GLN A 6 41.46 59.62 21.18
CA GLN A 6 40.57 59.54 20.04
C GLN A 6 39.95 58.11 19.91
N PRO A 7 38.65 58.03 19.64
CA PRO A 7 37.99 56.72 19.37
C PRO A 7 38.54 56.09 18.07
N PRO A 8 38.62 54.75 17.99
CA PRO A 8 39.07 54.06 16.79
C PRO A 8 38.10 54.32 15.63
N GLN A 9 38.66 54.60 14.48
CA GLN A 9 37.91 54.69 13.23
C GLN A 9 37.33 53.31 12.85
N PRO A 10 36.09 53.24 12.33
CA PRO A 10 35.51 52.01 11.89
C PRO A 10 36.31 51.45 10.71
N GLU A 11 36.74 50.19 10.84
CA GLU A 11 37.37 49.40 9.80
C GLU A 11 36.47 49.39 8.53
N ALA A 12 37.00 49.78 7.40
CA ALA A 12 36.31 49.76 6.12
C ALA A 12 35.95 48.29 5.80
N LEU A 13 34.65 48.02 5.64
CA LEU A 13 34.17 46.76 5.10
C LEU A 13 34.85 46.48 3.73
N PRO A 14 35.29 45.22 3.49
CA PRO A 14 35.85 44.87 2.20
C PRO A 14 34.83 45.16 1.09
N ALA A 15 35.27 45.79 0.01
CA ALA A 15 34.45 46.09 -1.14
C ALA A 15 33.79 44.79 -1.66
N GLU A 16 32.49 44.85 -1.89
CA GLU A 16 31.79 43.78 -2.60
C GLU A 16 32.49 43.46 -3.90
N PRO A 17 32.73 42.18 -4.24
CA PRO A 17 33.28 41.84 -5.54
C PRO A 17 32.37 42.39 -6.63
N ALA A 18 32.95 43.09 -7.61
CA ALA A 18 32.25 43.59 -8.77
C ALA A 18 31.34 42.49 -9.33
N ALA A 19 30.07 42.84 -9.57
CA ALA A 19 29.09 41.95 -10.19
C ALA A 19 29.74 41.35 -11.47
N GLY A 20 30.08 40.06 -11.38
CA GLY A 20 30.47 39.28 -12.54
C GLY A 20 29.33 39.33 -13.55
N GLU A 21 29.68 39.39 -14.83
CA GLU A 21 28.75 39.32 -15.95
C GLU A 21 27.65 38.29 -15.64
N ASP A 22 26.42 38.79 -15.62
CA ASP A 22 25.22 37.96 -15.41
C ASP A 22 25.28 36.79 -16.38
N ALA A 23 25.44 35.57 -15.83
CA ALA A 23 25.13 34.38 -16.60
C ALA A 23 23.73 34.59 -17.17
N PRO A 24 23.51 34.38 -18.47
CA PRO A 24 22.21 34.71 -19.06
C PRO A 24 21.10 33.99 -18.29
N THR A 25 20.36 34.74 -17.50
CA THR A 25 19.13 34.28 -16.90
C THR A 25 18.23 33.82 -18.04
N LYS A 26 18.08 32.52 -18.23
CA LYS A 26 17.12 31.98 -19.19
C LYS A 26 15.81 32.70 -18.94
N SER A 27 15.41 33.52 -19.89
CA SER A 27 14.16 34.25 -19.82
C SER A 27 13.00 33.21 -19.77
N ILE A 28 11.87 33.59 -19.20
CA ILE A 28 10.65 32.77 -19.20
C ILE A 28 10.26 32.37 -20.64
N SER A 29 10.73 33.12 -21.67
CA SER A 29 10.56 32.84 -23.10
C SER A 29 11.41 31.68 -23.62
N ASP A 30 12.43 31.21 -22.88
CA ASP A 30 13.28 30.07 -23.30
C ASP A 30 12.64 28.69 -22.93
N PHE A 31 11.53 28.68 -22.25
CA PHE A 31 10.73 27.46 -22.12
C PHE A 31 9.78 27.37 -23.32
N PRO A 32 9.75 26.22 -24.01
CA PRO A 32 8.84 26.02 -25.13
C PRO A 32 7.42 26.36 -24.68
N ASP A 33 6.74 27.22 -25.46
CA ASP A 33 5.37 27.65 -25.19
C ASP A 33 4.52 26.41 -24.89
N PRO A 34 3.70 26.38 -23.82
CA PRO A 34 2.80 25.26 -23.53
C PRO A 34 1.94 24.82 -24.72
N TRP A 35 1.82 25.67 -25.75
CA TRP A 35 1.11 25.38 -26.99
C TRP A 35 1.96 24.57 -28.02
N GLU A 36 3.27 24.64 -28.00
CA GLU A 36 4.16 23.88 -28.90
C GLU A 36 4.26 22.40 -28.48
N THR A 37 3.95 22.08 -27.23
CA THR A 37 3.92 20.70 -26.72
C THR A 37 2.56 19.99 -26.94
N ARG A 38 1.60 20.61 -27.66
CA ARG A 38 0.26 20.06 -27.94
C ARG A 38 0.19 18.90 -28.93
N GLY A 39 1.32 18.32 -29.33
CA GLY A 39 1.35 17.08 -30.09
C GLY A 39 1.03 15.85 -29.22
N VAL A 40 1.10 14.67 -29.85
CA VAL A 40 0.90 13.35 -29.22
C VAL A 40 1.70 13.21 -27.90
N ARG A 41 2.87 13.86 -27.83
CA ARG A 41 3.68 13.88 -26.60
C ARG A 41 2.95 14.42 -25.38
N TRP A 42 2.12 15.44 -25.52
CA TRP A 42 1.38 16.04 -24.40
C TRP A 42 0.38 15.05 -23.77
N VAL A 43 -0.19 14.13 -24.56
CA VAL A 43 -1.12 13.11 -24.05
C VAL A 43 -0.40 12.13 -23.12
N PHE A 44 0.83 11.74 -23.45
CA PHE A 44 1.57 10.71 -22.74
C PHE A 44 2.53 11.25 -21.68
N LEU A 45 3.12 12.43 -21.91
CA LEU A 45 4.20 12.98 -21.09
C LEU A 45 3.73 14.20 -20.28
N GLY A 46 4.22 14.31 -19.06
CA GLY A 46 4.10 15.46 -18.17
C GLY A 46 5.49 15.93 -17.73
N SER A 47 5.56 16.92 -16.84
CA SER A 47 6.81 17.46 -16.29
C SER A 47 7.71 16.43 -15.59
N GLN A 48 7.14 15.32 -15.16
CA GLN A 48 7.84 14.25 -14.42
C GLN A 48 7.94 12.93 -15.23
N GLY A 49 7.94 12.99 -16.55
CA GLY A 49 7.94 11.82 -17.42
C GLY A 49 6.52 11.37 -17.80
N LEU A 50 6.25 10.06 -17.83
CA LEU A 50 4.92 9.55 -18.16
C LEU A 50 3.86 10.13 -17.20
N ARG A 51 2.72 10.57 -17.77
CA ARG A 51 1.58 10.99 -16.92
C ARG A 51 1.09 9.83 -16.07
N ALA A 52 0.68 10.12 -14.83
CA ALA A 52 0.32 9.12 -13.83
C ALA A 52 -0.64 8.03 -14.34
N GLY A 53 -1.66 8.40 -15.13
CA GLY A 53 -2.60 7.43 -15.71
C GLY A 53 -1.95 6.44 -16.68
N TRP A 54 -1.07 6.91 -17.55
CA TRP A 54 -0.32 6.03 -18.46
C TRP A 54 0.71 5.17 -17.74
N SER A 55 1.34 5.74 -16.72
CA SER A 55 2.26 5.01 -15.84
C SER A 55 1.55 3.82 -15.18
N VAL A 56 0.37 4.07 -14.59
CA VAL A 56 -0.47 3.04 -13.95
C VAL A 56 -0.93 2.01 -14.99
N ALA A 57 -1.46 2.45 -16.15
CA ALA A 57 -1.91 1.53 -17.20
C ALA A 57 -0.76 0.62 -17.68
N THR A 58 0.41 1.19 -17.95
CA THR A 58 1.60 0.42 -18.34
C THR A 58 2.01 -0.57 -17.27
N PHE A 59 2.01 -0.16 -15.99
CA PHE A 59 2.34 -1.02 -14.87
C PHE A 59 1.38 -2.23 -14.75
N VAL A 60 0.08 -1.99 -14.82
CA VAL A 60 -0.93 -3.07 -14.75
C VAL A 60 -0.79 -4.05 -15.92
N ILE A 61 -0.60 -3.54 -17.14
CA ILE A 61 -0.37 -4.39 -18.31
C ILE A 61 0.90 -5.23 -18.14
N LEU A 62 1.99 -4.64 -17.66
CA LEU A 62 3.24 -5.36 -17.45
C LEU A 62 3.13 -6.40 -16.33
N ILE A 63 2.42 -6.13 -15.23
CA ILE A 63 2.15 -7.15 -14.21
C ILE A 63 1.45 -8.34 -14.85
N ALA A 64 0.38 -8.12 -15.61
CA ALA A 64 -0.37 -9.19 -16.25
C ALA A 64 0.49 -10.02 -17.22
N LEU A 65 1.31 -9.35 -18.03
CA LEU A 65 2.23 -10.01 -18.97
C LEU A 65 3.31 -10.83 -18.22
N PHE A 66 3.94 -10.25 -17.21
CA PHE A 66 4.98 -10.94 -16.44
C PHE A 66 4.41 -12.08 -15.60
N ALA A 67 3.26 -11.87 -14.94
CA ALA A 67 2.60 -12.94 -14.18
C ALA A 67 2.23 -14.11 -15.08
N THR A 68 1.71 -13.85 -16.29
CA THR A 68 1.39 -14.90 -17.28
C THR A 68 2.66 -15.63 -17.72
N ALA A 69 3.73 -14.90 -18.07
CA ALA A 69 4.98 -15.51 -18.53
C ALA A 69 5.66 -16.32 -17.43
N LEU A 70 5.75 -15.77 -16.21
CA LEU A 70 6.31 -16.46 -15.05
C LEU A 70 5.46 -17.66 -14.64
N GLY A 71 4.13 -17.52 -14.62
CA GLY A 71 3.21 -18.61 -14.32
C GLY A 71 3.39 -19.78 -15.30
N PHE A 72 3.52 -19.49 -16.60
CA PHE A 72 3.83 -20.52 -17.61
C PHE A 72 5.19 -21.17 -17.38
N ALA A 73 6.23 -20.39 -17.06
CA ALA A 73 7.56 -20.91 -16.75
C ALA A 73 7.55 -21.81 -15.52
N PHE A 74 6.93 -21.38 -14.42
CA PHE A 74 6.81 -22.15 -13.18
C PHE A 74 5.98 -23.43 -13.37
N PHE A 75 4.93 -23.37 -14.19
CA PHE A 75 4.14 -24.52 -14.58
C PHE A 75 5.02 -25.55 -15.34
N LYS A 76 5.79 -25.10 -16.34
CA LYS A 76 6.70 -25.98 -17.10
C LYS A 76 7.81 -26.59 -16.26
N LEU A 77 8.26 -25.89 -15.22
CA LEU A 77 9.26 -26.35 -14.25
C LEU A 77 8.65 -27.22 -13.14
N HIS A 78 7.35 -27.52 -13.19
CA HIS A 78 6.60 -28.28 -12.19
C HIS A 78 6.69 -27.71 -10.75
N LEU A 79 6.94 -26.41 -10.60
CA LEU A 79 7.05 -25.74 -9.30
C LEU A 79 5.69 -25.44 -8.66
N LEU A 80 4.63 -25.34 -9.47
CA LEU A 80 3.25 -25.09 -9.00
C LEU A 80 2.53 -26.33 -8.50
N GLY A 81 3.24 -27.43 -8.25
CA GLY A 81 2.69 -28.66 -7.69
C GLY A 81 1.54 -29.30 -8.50
N SER A 82 1.50 -30.61 -8.56
CA SER A 82 0.36 -31.36 -9.12
C SER A 82 -0.65 -31.75 -8.02
N GLY A 83 -0.62 -31.09 -6.86
CA GLY A 83 -1.47 -31.37 -5.72
C GLY A 83 -2.96 -31.08 -5.99
N ASN A 84 -3.79 -31.54 -5.11
CA ASN A 84 -5.23 -31.28 -5.14
C ASN A 84 -5.47 -29.76 -5.21
N LYS A 85 -6.10 -29.28 -6.29
CA LYS A 85 -6.29 -27.84 -6.57
C LYS A 85 -7.09 -27.10 -5.49
N ASN A 86 -7.65 -27.86 -4.53
CA ASN A 86 -8.48 -27.33 -3.44
C ASN A 86 -7.72 -27.20 -2.11
N GLU A 87 -6.42 -27.53 -2.07
CA GLU A 87 -5.63 -27.43 -0.84
C GLU A 87 -4.75 -26.19 -0.85
N PHE A 88 -5.00 -25.28 0.07
CA PHE A 88 -4.17 -24.10 0.30
C PHE A 88 -2.95 -24.49 1.16
N THR A 89 -1.82 -24.75 0.50
CA THR A 89 -0.57 -25.17 1.14
C THR A 89 0.49 -24.09 1.10
N ALA A 90 1.39 -24.09 2.08
CA ALA A 90 2.47 -23.09 2.17
C ALA A 90 3.37 -23.06 0.92
N SER A 91 3.58 -24.20 0.26
CA SER A 91 4.40 -24.25 -0.96
C SER A 91 3.66 -23.62 -2.15
N VAL A 92 2.39 -23.92 -2.31
CA VAL A 92 1.57 -23.32 -3.38
C VAL A 92 1.49 -21.82 -3.17
N ALA A 93 1.20 -21.37 -1.94
CA ALA A 93 1.20 -19.96 -1.60
C ALA A 93 2.55 -19.30 -1.92
N PHE A 94 3.66 -19.86 -1.45
CA PHE A 94 4.99 -19.31 -1.69
C PHE A 94 5.30 -19.14 -3.19
N PHE A 95 5.05 -20.13 -4.02
CA PHE A 95 5.35 -20.01 -5.45
C PHE A 95 4.38 -19.09 -6.18
N SER A 96 3.10 -19.06 -5.81
CA SER A 96 2.13 -18.13 -6.37
C SER A 96 2.52 -16.69 -6.03
N GLU A 97 2.86 -16.43 -4.77
CA GLU A 97 3.24 -15.09 -4.33
C GLU A 97 4.63 -14.67 -4.85
N ALA A 98 5.54 -15.63 -5.07
CA ALA A 98 6.80 -15.35 -5.75
C ALA A 98 6.58 -14.88 -7.20
N ILE A 99 5.63 -15.49 -7.93
CA ILE A 99 5.24 -15.03 -9.28
C ILE A 99 4.67 -13.62 -9.21
N SER A 100 3.73 -13.35 -8.30
CA SER A 100 3.09 -12.07 -8.11
C SER A 100 4.10 -10.96 -7.77
N PHE A 101 4.98 -11.23 -6.80
CA PHE A 101 6.06 -10.32 -6.40
C PHE A 101 7.05 -10.03 -7.54
N LEU A 102 7.54 -11.06 -8.24
CA LEU A 102 8.48 -10.89 -9.34
C LEU A 102 7.85 -10.14 -10.52
N ALA A 103 6.58 -10.41 -10.83
CA ALA A 103 5.83 -9.69 -11.86
C ALA A 103 5.69 -8.21 -11.51
N MET A 104 5.30 -7.88 -10.29
CA MET A 104 5.19 -6.52 -9.78
C MET A 104 6.53 -5.81 -9.79
N ALA A 105 7.58 -6.43 -9.24
CA ALA A 105 8.91 -5.84 -9.17
C ALA A 105 9.50 -5.59 -10.57
N GLY A 106 9.33 -6.54 -11.49
CA GLY A 106 9.72 -6.40 -12.90
C GLY A 106 8.96 -5.28 -13.61
N ALA A 107 7.65 -5.19 -13.40
CA ALA A 107 6.83 -4.11 -13.96
C ALA A 107 7.25 -2.74 -13.41
N ALA A 108 7.43 -2.62 -12.09
CA ALA A 108 7.90 -1.38 -11.47
C ALA A 108 9.30 -0.99 -11.95
N ALA A 109 10.21 -1.97 -12.13
CA ALA A 109 11.54 -1.73 -12.65
C ALA A 109 11.49 -1.20 -14.09
N LEU A 110 10.71 -1.82 -14.96
CA LEU A 110 10.63 -1.42 -16.37
C LEU A 110 9.97 -0.04 -16.51
N VAL A 111 8.88 0.24 -15.78
CA VAL A 111 8.30 1.59 -15.78
C VAL A 111 9.27 2.59 -15.18
N GLY A 112 10.00 2.24 -14.12
CA GLY A 112 11.05 3.07 -13.53
C GLY A 112 12.14 3.43 -14.53
N LEU A 113 12.56 2.49 -15.38
CA LEU A 113 13.52 2.75 -16.47
C LEU A 113 12.94 3.73 -17.50
N ILE A 114 11.67 3.55 -17.92
CA ILE A 114 10.96 4.44 -18.83
C ILE A 114 10.88 5.87 -18.24
N GLU A 115 10.61 6.00 -16.96
CA GLU A 115 10.54 7.26 -16.23
C GLU A 115 11.92 7.81 -15.82
N ARG A 116 13.00 7.12 -16.19
CA ARG A 116 14.39 7.45 -15.82
C ARG A 116 14.62 7.57 -14.31
N ARG A 117 13.95 6.76 -13.52
CA ARG A 117 14.17 6.68 -12.08
C ARG A 117 15.44 5.90 -11.77
N ARG A 118 16.18 6.36 -10.79
CA ARG A 118 17.49 5.75 -10.41
C ARG A 118 17.33 4.48 -9.57
N SER A 119 16.19 4.28 -8.89
CA SER A 119 16.00 3.15 -7.98
C SER A 119 14.51 2.84 -7.76
N LEU A 120 14.19 1.55 -7.65
CA LEU A 120 12.88 1.06 -7.22
C LEU A 120 12.53 1.52 -5.79
N LEU A 121 13.53 1.78 -4.97
CA LEU A 121 13.32 2.28 -3.60
C LEU A 121 12.63 3.66 -3.58
N ALA A 122 12.70 4.42 -4.68
CA ALA A 122 12.02 5.71 -4.80
C ALA A 122 10.48 5.62 -4.68
N TYR A 123 9.91 4.43 -4.92
CA TYR A 123 8.48 4.18 -4.73
C TYR A 123 8.17 3.92 -3.24
N ASN A 124 8.22 4.95 -2.40
CA ASN A 124 7.89 4.93 -0.97
C ASN A 124 8.69 3.89 -0.12
N LEU A 125 9.82 3.39 -0.61
CA LEU A 125 10.71 2.48 0.15
C LEU A 125 11.94 3.18 0.73
N ILE A 126 12.22 4.44 0.33
CA ILE A 126 13.23 5.28 0.97
C ILE A 126 12.61 5.96 2.18
N GLY A 127 13.25 5.83 3.32
CA GLY A 127 12.78 6.49 4.54
C GLY A 127 13.72 6.23 5.72
N PRO A 128 13.60 7.01 6.81
CA PRO A 128 14.40 6.82 8.00
C PRO A 128 13.97 5.54 8.72
N ARG A 129 14.91 4.92 9.45
CA ARG A 129 14.63 3.81 10.39
C ARG A 129 13.83 2.64 9.79
N ARG A 130 14.04 2.32 8.51
CA ARG A 130 13.30 1.30 7.76
C ARG A 130 13.13 -0.01 8.52
N MET A 131 14.21 -0.57 9.06
CA MET A 131 14.14 -1.83 9.82
C MET A 131 13.33 -1.70 11.10
N VAL A 132 13.45 -0.58 11.82
CA VAL A 132 12.62 -0.34 13.02
C VAL A 132 11.14 -0.30 12.65
N HIS A 133 10.79 0.37 11.55
CA HIS A 133 9.40 0.42 11.07
C HIS A 133 8.92 -0.96 10.62
N PHE A 134 9.73 -1.72 9.90
CA PHE A 134 9.39 -3.08 9.49
C PHE A 134 9.12 -3.99 10.70
N PHE A 135 10.06 -4.08 11.65
CA PHE A 135 9.88 -4.93 12.83
C PHE A 135 8.76 -4.45 13.75
N SER A 136 8.56 -3.14 13.88
CA SER A 136 7.41 -2.62 14.64
C SER A 136 6.09 -2.89 13.92
N GLY A 137 6.09 -2.93 12.59
CA GLY A 137 4.96 -3.40 11.79
C GLY A 137 4.64 -4.87 12.07
N LEU A 138 5.65 -5.76 12.02
CA LEU A 138 5.47 -7.17 12.36
C LEU A 138 4.82 -7.36 13.74
N VAL A 139 5.32 -6.64 14.76
CA VAL A 139 4.75 -6.71 16.11
C VAL A 139 3.31 -6.19 16.13
N ALA A 140 3.03 -5.10 15.42
CA ALA A 140 1.70 -4.49 15.38
C ALA A 140 0.68 -5.40 14.69
N GLY A 141 1.03 -6.01 13.55
CA GLY A 141 0.15 -6.94 12.82
C GLY A 141 -0.17 -8.17 13.64
N PHE A 142 0.85 -8.84 14.20
CA PHE A 142 0.65 -9.99 15.07
C PHE A 142 -0.20 -9.65 16.31
N ALA A 143 0.08 -8.54 16.97
CA ALA A 143 -0.65 -8.13 18.17
C ALA A 143 -2.11 -7.76 17.84
N ALA A 144 -2.36 -7.07 16.72
CA ALA A 144 -3.69 -6.67 16.31
C ALA A 144 -4.56 -7.89 15.94
N LEU A 145 -4.04 -8.83 15.16
CA LEU A 145 -4.75 -10.07 14.88
C LEU A 145 -4.96 -10.92 16.15
N SER A 146 -3.94 -11.01 17.01
CA SER A 146 -4.10 -11.72 18.30
C SER A 146 -5.19 -11.11 19.17
N ALA A 147 -5.32 -9.78 19.16
CA ALA A 147 -6.40 -9.08 19.86
C ALA A 147 -7.77 -9.38 19.23
N LEU A 148 -7.84 -9.46 17.90
CA LEU A 148 -9.07 -9.85 17.18
C LEU A 148 -9.49 -11.28 17.55
N ILE A 149 -8.60 -12.25 17.38
CA ILE A 149 -8.86 -13.67 17.70
C ILE A 149 -9.22 -13.83 19.20
N GLY A 150 -8.46 -13.19 20.08
CA GLY A 150 -8.72 -13.21 21.52
C GLY A 150 -10.09 -12.61 21.89
N GLY A 151 -10.45 -11.52 21.24
CA GLY A 151 -11.76 -10.86 21.41
C GLY A 151 -12.91 -11.73 20.92
N LEU A 152 -12.76 -12.38 19.75
CA LEU A 152 -13.75 -13.32 19.22
C LEU A 152 -13.92 -14.54 20.13
N ALA A 153 -12.81 -15.09 20.62
CA ALA A 153 -12.84 -16.23 21.55
C ALA A 153 -13.49 -15.85 22.90
N TRP A 154 -13.15 -14.68 23.44
CA TRP A 154 -13.75 -14.16 24.67
C TRP A 154 -15.25 -13.91 24.52
N GLY A 155 -15.68 -13.43 23.35
CA GLY A 155 -17.09 -13.24 23.02
C GLY A 155 -17.86 -14.54 22.72
N GLY A 156 -17.19 -15.70 22.65
CA GLY A 156 -17.78 -16.98 22.31
C GLY A 156 -18.11 -17.16 20.82
N TRP A 157 -17.49 -16.34 19.96
CA TRP A 157 -17.70 -16.39 18.51
C TRP A 157 -16.60 -17.15 17.75
N LEU A 158 -15.58 -17.61 18.48
CA LEU A 158 -14.50 -18.42 17.96
C LEU A 158 -14.09 -19.47 19.00
N HIS A 159 -13.91 -20.71 18.57
CA HIS A 159 -13.41 -21.79 19.40
C HIS A 159 -12.01 -22.24 18.95
N PHE A 160 -11.15 -22.50 19.95
CA PHE A 160 -9.88 -23.17 19.73
C PHE A 160 -10.07 -24.68 19.75
N GLY A 161 -9.58 -25.35 18.71
CA GLY A 161 -9.46 -26.80 18.62
C GLY A 161 -8.10 -27.29 19.11
N PRO A 162 -7.76 -28.55 18.77
CA PRO A 162 -6.46 -29.13 19.13
C PRO A 162 -5.30 -28.42 18.39
N ILE A 163 -4.09 -28.52 18.98
CA ILE A 163 -2.86 -28.14 18.31
C ILE A 163 -2.63 -29.09 17.12
N ALA A 164 -2.47 -28.56 15.92
CA ALA A 164 -2.37 -29.33 14.69
C ALA A 164 -0.93 -29.80 14.37
N LEU A 165 0.08 -29.07 14.83
CA LEU A 165 1.50 -29.36 14.55
C LEU A 165 2.28 -29.55 15.83
N SER A 166 3.32 -30.41 15.79
CA SER A 166 4.24 -30.64 16.90
C SER A 166 5.68 -30.83 16.42
N GLY A 167 6.62 -30.67 17.35
CA GLY A 167 8.04 -30.91 17.08
C GLY A 167 8.60 -29.98 15.99
N ALA A 168 9.40 -30.56 15.10
CA ALA A 168 10.10 -29.81 14.03
C ALA A 168 9.15 -29.23 12.97
N GLU A 169 7.95 -29.79 12.80
CA GLU A 169 7.00 -29.31 11.81
C GLU A 169 6.49 -27.90 12.14
N VAL A 170 6.38 -27.55 13.40
CA VAL A 170 6.04 -26.19 13.85
C VAL A 170 6.99 -25.17 13.22
N PHE A 171 8.30 -25.39 13.33
CA PHE A 171 9.28 -24.46 12.78
C PHE A 171 9.33 -24.49 11.24
N LYS A 172 9.20 -25.68 10.65
CA LYS A 172 9.19 -25.84 9.19
C LYS A 172 8.04 -25.08 8.55
N PHE A 173 6.81 -25.34 8.98
CA PHE A 173 5.64 -24.67 8.41
C PHE A 173 5.58 -23.19 8.79
N GLY A 174 6.01 -22.84 10.01
CA GLY A 174 6.12 -21.44 10.42
C GLY A 174 7.04 -20.63 9.52
N ALA A 175 8.19 -21.18 9.15
CA ALA A 175 9.13 -20.53 8.25
C ALA A 175 8.62 -20.47 6.80
N LEU A 176 7.97 -21.54 6.30
CA LEU A 176 7.40 -21.55 4.95
C LEU A 176 6.28 -20.53 4.80
N TRP A 177 5.35 -20.49 5.74
CA TRP A 177 4.27 -19.49 5.76
C TRP A 177 4.80 -18.07 5.95
N ALA A 178 5.83 -17.88 6.80
CA ALA A 178 6.46 -16.57 6.94
C ALA A 178 7.09 -16.10 5.64
N ALA A 179 7.74 -16.98 4.89
CA ALA A 179 8.28 -16.63 3.58
C ALA A 179 7.18 -16.29 2.57
N ALA A 180 6.08 -17.07 2.55
CA ALA A 180 4.94 -16.79 1.68
C ALA A 180 4.30 -15.43 1.99
N PHE A 181 3.96 -15.15 3.25
CA PHE A 181 3.30 -13.90 3.62
C PHE A 181 4.22 -12.67 3.59
N LEU A 182 5.53 -12.85 3.70
CA LEU A 182 6.46 -11.77 3.36
C LEU A 182 6.36 -11.40 1.87
N LEU A 183 6.19 -12.37 0.98
CA LEU A 183 6.00 -12.10 -0.45
C LEU A 183 4.64 -11.44 -0.72
N VAL A 184 3.55 -11.87 -0.03
CA VAL A 184 2.25 -11.18 -0.06
C VAL A 184 2.40 -9.72 0.34
N GLY A 185 2.95 -9.44 1.52
CA GLY A 185 3.15 -8.09 2.02
C GLY A 185 4.01 -7.23 1.07
N PHE A 186 5.06 -7.80 0.47
CA PHE A 186 5.86 -7.11 -0.54
C PHE A 186 5.11 -6.90 -1.85
N PHE A 187 4.34 -7.86 -2.32
CA PHE A 187 3.57 -7.75 -3.55
C PHE A 187 2.44 -6.73 -3.40
N GLU A 188 1.61 -6.88 -2.37
CA GLU A 188 0.43 -6.04 -2.21
C GLU A 188 0.78 -4.63 -1.77
N GLU A 189 1.63 -4.47 -0.75
CA GLU A 189 2.07 -3.14 -0.34
C GLU A 189 2.99 -2.49 -1.39
N GLY A 190 3.78 -3.30 -2.09
CA GLY A 190 4.57 -2.87 -3.26
C GLY A 190 3.69 -2.32 -4.38
N THR A 191 2.59 -2.98 -4.67
CA THR A 191 1.61 -2.53 -5.67
C THR A 191 0.87 -1.29 -5.18
N PHE A 192 0.22 -1.35 -4.02
CA PHE A 192 -0.75 -0.34 -3.59
C PHE A 192 -0.09 0.87 -2.91
N ARG A 193 0.84 0.68 -1.96
CA ARG A 193 1.44 1.76 -1.16
C ARG A 193 2.74 2.27 -1.74
N CYS A 194 3.47 1.39 -2.43
CA CYS A 194 4.69 1.84 -3.11
C CYS A 194 4.34 2.42 -4.49
N TYR A 195 3.89 1.60 -5.42
CA TYR A 195 3.76 2.05 -6.80
C TYR A 195 2.51 2.91 -7.05
N LEU A 196 1.30 2.39 -6.77
CA LEU A 196 0.04 3.08 -7.11
C LEU A 196 -0.12 4.38 -6.31
N GLN A 197 0.01 4.36 -5.00
CA GLN A 197 -0.13 5.56 -4.17
C GLN A 197 0.89 6.62 -4.56
N PHE A 198 2.16 6.25 -4.72
CA PHE A 198 3.20 7.17 -5.16
C PHE A 198 2.88 7.79 -6.53
N THR A 199 2.51 6.97 -7.50
CA THR A 199 2.26 7.41 -8.87
C THR A 199 1.00 8.27 -8.97
N LEU A 200 -0.09 7.87 -8.31
CA LEU A 200 -1.34 8.64 -8.30
C LEU A 200 -1.17 9.98 -7.59
N THR A 201 -0.42 10.06 -6.51
CA THR A 201 -0.15 11.34 -5.80
C THR A 201 0.42 12.42 -6.73
N ARG A 202 1.08 12.05 -7.82
CA ARG A 202 1.66 12.97 -8.81
C ARG A 202 0.64 13.68 -9.70
N GLY A 203 -0.58 13.19 -9.81
CA GLY A 203 -1.52 13.74 -10.78
C GLY A 203 -3.00 13.48 -10.50
N ILE A 204 -3.35 12.88 -9.35
CA ILE A 204 -4.73 12.59 -9.03
C ILE A 204 -5.48 13.84 -8.58
N ASN A 205 -6.75 13.91 -8.97
CA ASN A 205 -7.73 14.85 -8.45
C ASN A 205 -9.07 14.13 -8.34
N PHE A 206 -10.09 14.82 -7.83
CA PHE A 206 -11.42 14.24 -7.62
C PHE A 206 -12.02 13.63 -8.90
N TRP A 207 -11.82 14.24 -10.06
CA TRP A 207 -12.40 13.74 -11.32
C TRP A 207 -11.74 12.44 -11.76
N TRP A 208 -10.44 12.29 -11.54
CA TRP A 208 -9.74 11.04 -11.75
C TRP A 208 -10.15 9.98 -10.73
N ALA A 209 -10.33 10.35 -9.45
CA ALA A 209 -10.83 9.44 -8.42
C ALA A 209 -12.22 8.92 -8.79
N LEU A 210 -13.12 9.82 -9.22
CA LEU A 210 -14.45 9.47 -9.70
C LEU A 210 -14.39 8.53 -10.90
N GLY A 211 -13.53 8.83 -11.88
CA GLY A 211 -13.35 7.97 -13.08
C GLY A 211 -12.85 6.57 -12.72
N ILE A 212 -11.84 6.45 -11.88
CA ILE A 212 -11.25 5.16 -11.49
C ILE A 212 -12.26 4.33 -10.67
N ILE A 213 -12.81 4.88 -9.59
CA ILE A 213 -13.78 4.19 -8.73
C ILE A 213 -15.05 3.91 -9.50
N GLY A 214 -15.51 4.87 -10.32
CA GLY A 214 -16.71 4.68 -11.16
C GLY A 214 -16.55 3.57 -12.19
N ALA A 215 -15.39 3.42 -12.83
CA ALA A 215 -15.12 2.33 -13.79
C ALA A 215 -15.13 0.96 -13.10
N VAL A 216 -14.50 0.83 -11.94
CA VAL A 216 -14.52 -0.40 -11.14
C VAL A 216 -15.92 -0.72 -10.65
N CYS A 217 -16.67 0.28 -10.17
CA CYS A 217 -18.07 0.10 -9.78
C CYS A 217 -18.95 -0.37 -10.94
N LEU A 218 -18.74 0.19 -12.13
CA LEU A 218 -19.50 -0.24 -13.31
C LEU A 218 -19.23 -1.71 -13.64
N GLU A 219 -17.98 -2.12 -13.61
CA GLU A 219 -17.60 -3.52 -13.84
C GLU A 219 -18.22 -4.43 -12.78
N LEU A 220 -18.12 -4.09 -11.49
CA LEU A 220 -18.70 -4.88 -10.41
C LEU A 220 -20.23 -4.97 -10.48
N VAL A 221 -20.92 -3.88 -10.81
CA VAL A 221 -22.38 -3.88 -10.97
C VAL A 221 -22.82 -4.76 -12.13
N LEU A 222 -22.03 -4.86 -13.20
CA LEU A 222 -22.32 -5.72 -14.33
C LEU A 222 -22.06 -7.21 -14.02
N THR A 223 -21.18 -7.51 -13.08
CA THR A 223 -20.78 -8.88 -12.71
C THR A 223 -21.53 -9.42 -11.49
N ILE A 224 -21.73 -8.60 -10.45
CA ILE A 224 -22.43 -8.98 -9.23
C ILE A 224 -23.94 -9.00 -9.49
N LYS A 225 -24.58 -10.14 -9.19
CA LYS A 225 -26.02 -10.33 -9.32
C LYS A 225 -26.72 -10.29 -7.96
N GLY A 226 -27.95 -9.79 -7.95
CA GLY A 226 -28.82 -9.80 -6.75
C GLY A 226 -28.58 -8.65 -5.79
N ASN A 227 -28.78 -8.90 -4.48
CA ASN A 227 -28.82 -7.84 -3.46
C ASN A 227 -27.43 -7.24 -3.12
N GLY A 228 -26.34 -7.76 -3.69
CA GLY A 228 -24.99 -7.23 -3.46
C GLY A 228 -24.69 -5.90 -4.14
N VAL A 229 -25.47 -5.53 -5.14
CA VAL A 229 -25.22 -4.33 -5.97
C VAL A 229 -25.25 -3.04 -5.15
N TRP A 230 -26.16 -2.92 -4.19
CA TRP A 230 -26.20 -1.73 -3.33
C TRP A 230 -24.93 -1.54 -2.50
N GLY A 231 -24.29 -2.65 -2.08
CA GLY A 231 -23.02 -2.62 -1.38
C GLY A 231 -21.90 -2.00 -2.21
N VAL A 232 -21.86 -2.27 -3.52
CA VAL A 232 -20.90 -1.63 -4.44
C VAL A 232 -21.08 -0.10 -4.43
N TYR A 233 -22.32 0.38 -4.53
CA TYR A 233 -22.58 1.83 -4.47
C TYR A 233 -22.23 2.45 -3.14
N ALA A 234 -22.61 1.80 -2.02
CA ALA A 234 -22.29 2.29 -0.68
C ALA A 234 -20.78 2.36 -0.47
N PHE A 235 -20.04 1.36 -0.90
CA PHE A 235 -18.60 1.29 -0.81
C PHE A 235 -17.91 2.35 -1.68
N ALA A 236 -18.39 2.53 -2.91
CA ALA A 236 -17.90 3.59 -3.79
C ALA A 236 -18.13 4.99 -3.21
N LEU A 237 -19.32 5.23 -2.63
CA LEU A 237 -19.63 6.49 -1.99
C LEU A 237 -18.67 6.78 -0.83
N LEU A 238 -18.38 5.78 0.01
CA LEU A 238 -17.41 5.91 1.11
C LEU A 238 -16.00 6.23 0.63
N GLY A 239 -15.58 5.71 -0.52
CA GLY A 239 -14.31 6.07 -1.14
C GLY A 239 -14.30 7.45 -1.78
N LEU A 240 -15.41 7.85 -2.45
CA LEU A 240 -15.51 9.10 -3.19
C LEU A 240 -15.81 10.32 -2.31
N LEU A 241 -16.60 10.15 -1.25
CA LEU A 241 -16.97 11.26 -0.37
C LEU A 241 -15.77 12.00 0.23
N PRO A 242 -14.76 11.31 0.79
CA PRO A 242 -13.55 11.99 1.27
C PRO A 242 -12.79 12.70 0.13
N CYS A 243 -12.71 12.08 -1.06
CA CYS A 243 -12.06 12.69 -2.22
C CYS A 243 -12.78 13.99 -2.65
N PHE A 244 -14.12 14.01 -2.64
CA PHE A 244 -14.93 15.20 -2.90
C PHE A 244 -14.69 16.28 -1.84
N LEU A 245 -14.70 15.94 -0.55
CA LEU A 245 -14.45 16.89 0.54
C LEU A 245 -13.05 17.50 0.46
N LEU A 246 -12.03 16.71 0.10
CA LEU A 246 -10.67 17.18 -0.14
C LEU A 246 -10.61 18.15 -1.33
N HIS A 247 -11.37 17.85 -2.39
CA HIS A 247 -11.44 18.69 -3.59
C HIS A 247 -12.03 20.07 -3.30
N ILE A 248 -13.19 20.14 -2.65
CA ILE A 248 -13.88 21.41 -2.36
C ILE A 248 -13.12 22.26 -1.33
N ARG A 249 -12.44 21.62 -0.36
CA ARG A 249 -11.66 22.32 0.67
C ARG A 249 -10.29 22.78 0.19
N LYS A 250 -9.82 22.31 -0.95
CA LYS A 250 -8.47 22.59 -1.50
C LYS A 250 -7.37 22.41 -0.46
N ALA A 251 -7.51 21.37 0.38
CA ALA A 251 -6.60 21.13 1.50
C ALA A 251 -5.16 20.85 1.01
N PRO A 252 -4.12 21.35 1.71
CA PRO A 252 -2.74 20.99 1.41
C PRO A 252 -2.54 19.47 1.48
N GLY A 253 -1.77 18.92 0.55
CA GLY A 253 -1.54 17.47 0.47
C GLY A 253 -2.77 16.66 0.00
N SER A 254 -3.80 17.31 -0.55
CA SER A 254 -5.03 16.64 -1.03
C SER A 254 -4.75 15.53 -2.04
N ALA A 255 -3.73 15.65 -2.89
CA ALA A 255 -3.37 14.62 -3.85
C ALA A 255 -2.94 13.30 -3.16
N PHE A 256 -2.13 13.38 -2.11
CA PHE A 256 -1.76 12.22 -1.32
C PHE A 256 -2.99 11.52 -0.71
N TRP A 257 -3.89 12.29 -0.10
CA TRP A 257 -5.06 11.73 0.55
C TRP A 257 -6.10 11.19 -0.44
N GLN A 258 -6.25 11.84 -1.60
CA GLN A 258 -7.09 11.29 -2.67
C GLN A 258 -6.51 9.98 -3.21
N ALA A 259 -5.18 9.91 -3.44
CA ALA A 259 -4.50 8.68 -3.80
C ALA A 259 -4.70 7.59 -2.74
N ALA A 260 -4.58 7.95 -1.45
CA ALA A 260 -4.81 7.02 -0.34
C ALA A 260 -6.23 6.45 -0.34
N TRP A 261 -7.26 7.30 -0.49
CA TRP A 261 -8.65 6.83 -0.56
C TRP A 261 -8.91 5.95 -1.78
N VAL A 262 -8.40 6.35 -2.96
CA VAL A 262 -8.57 5.55 -4.18
C VAL A 262 -7.88 4.19 -4.06
N THR A 263 -6.62 4.14 -3.65
CA THR A 263 -5.89 2.89 -3.54
C THR A 263 -6.46 1.97 -2.45
N SER A 264 -6.97 2.53 -1.35
CA SER A 264 -7.64 1.76 -0.30
C SER A 264 -9.00 1.21 -0.75
N THR A 265 -9.79 1.99 -1.49
CA THR A 265 -11.04 1.51 -2.08
C THR A 265 -10.78 0.41 -3.09
N LEU A 266 -9.77 0.56 -3.96
CA LEU A 266 -9.39 -0.48 -4.90
C LEU A 266 -8.90 -1.74 -4.18
N PHE A 267 -8.15 -1.58 -3.08
CA PHE A 267 -7.68 -2.69 -2.27
C PHE A 267 -8.85 -3.50 -1.70
N GLY A 268 -9.87 -2.86 -1.15
CA GLY A 268 -11.09 -3.55 -0.74
C GLY A 268 -11.82 -4.22 -1.91
N PHE A 269 -11.92 -3.55 -3.06
CA PHE A 269 -12.62 -4.13 -4.21
C PHE A 269 -11.98 -5.39 -4.79
N ILE A 270 -10.66 -5.52 -4.78
CA ILE A 270 -10.01 -6.74 -5.27
C ILE A 270 -10.35 -7.97 -4.42
N HIS A 271 -10.65 -7.78 -3.13
CA HIS A 271 -11.05 -8.85 -2.22
C HIS A 271 -12.45 -9.40 -2.49
N ILE A 272 -13.28 -8.69 -3.26
CA ILE A 272 -14.64 -9.14 -3.63
C ILE A 272 -14.65 -10.49 -4.38
N SER A 273 -13.53 -10.85 -4.99
CA SER A 273 -13.36 -12.13 -5.70
C SER A 273 -12.95 -13.30 -4.80
N ASN A 274 -12.64 -13.05 -3.53
CA ASN A 274 -12.23 -14.09 -2.58
C ASN A 274 -13.40 -15.01 -2.23
N ASN A 275 -13.10 -16.27 -1.95
CA ASN A 275 -14.11 -17.24 -1.59
C ASN A 275 -14.65 -16.97 -0.18
N GLY A 276 -15.97 -16.85 -0.06
CA GLY A 276 -16.59 -16.65 1.25
C GLY A 276 -16.55 -15.22 1.79
N GLU A 277 -15.94 -14.31 1.04
CA GLU A 277 -15.82 -12.90 1.41
C GLU A 277 -17.18 -12.25 1.65
N ASN A 278 -17.29 -11.49 2.70
CA ASN A 278 -18.48 -10.73 3.04
C ASN A 278 -18.21 -9.21 3.00
N TRP A 279 -19.28 -8.40 3.03
CA TRP A 279 -19.12 -6.93 2.93
C TRP A 279 -18.31 -6.32 4.08
N ILE A 280 -18.27 -6.95 5.26
CA ILE A 280 -17.48 -6.46 6.39
C ILE A 280 -15.99 -6.65 6.08
N GLY A 281 -15.59 -7.83 5.55
CA GLY A 281 -14.23 -8.11 5.12
C GLY A 281 -13.76 -7.15 4.03
N ILE A 282 -14.61 -6.89 3.00
CA ILE A 282 -14.30 -5.90 1.96
C ILE A 282 -14.07 -4.49 2.56
N PHE A 283 -14.92 -4.06 3.51
CA PHE A 283 -14.73 -2.80 4.21
C PHE A 283 -13.49 -2.82 5.11
N ALA A 284 -13.21 -3.94 5.78
CA ALA A 284 -12.02 -4.12 6.61
C ALA A 284 -10.74 -4.04 5.76
N ALA A 285 -10.70 -4.71 4.60
CA ALA A 285 -9.60 -4.62 3.65
C ALA A 285 -9.35 -3.18 3.19
N ALA A 286 -10.41 -2.42 2.85
CA ALA A 286 -10.25 -1.01 2.52
C ALA A 286 -9.78 -0.17 3.72
N ALA A 287 -10.30 -0.43 4.91
CA ALA A 287 -9.94 0.30 6.12
C ALA A 287 -8.49 0.05 6.55
N ILE A 288 -8.03 -1.19 6.56
CA ILE A 288 -6.61 -1.51 6.84
C ILE A 288 -5.71 -0.95 5.74
N GLY A 289 -6.16 -1.00 4.49
CA GLY A 289 -5.50 -0.35 3.37
C GLY A 289 -5.28 1.13 3.59
N PHE A 290 -6.25 1.83 4.16
CA PHE A 290 -6.10 3.24 4.52
C PHE A 290 -5.13 3.44 5.70
N VAL A 291 -5.14 2.56 6.70
CA VAL A 291 -4.14 2.57 7.80
C VAL A 291 -2.74 2.45 7.24
N PHE A 292 -2.52 1.58 6.25
CA PHE A 292 -1.23 1.43 5.58
C PHE A 292 -0.81 2.69 4.81
N CYS A 293 -1.75 3.39 4.17
CA CYS A 293 -1.47 4.70 3.57
C CYS A 293 -1.08 5.76 4.63
N VAL A 294 -1.78 5.77 5.77
CA VAL A 294 -1.42 6.64 6.91
C VAL A 294 -0.03 6.29 7.42
N SER A 295 0.32 5.00 7.50
CA SER A 295 1.66 4.58 7.93
C SER A 295 2.76 5.13 7.04
N VAL A 296 2.58 5.12 5.71
CA VAL A 296 3.50 5.78 4.77
C VAL A 296 3.65 7.26 5.08
N ARG A 297 2.54 7.95 5.38
CA ARG A 297 2.57 9.38 5.71
C ARG A 297 3.32 9.71 6.99
N VAL A 298 3.15 8.91 8.05
CA VAL A 298 3.72 9.20 9.37
C VAL A 298 5.12 8.63 9.58
N THR A 299 5.48 7.53 8.88
CA THR A 299 6.81 6.90 8.97
C THR A 299 7.75 7.31 7.83
N GLY A 300 7.20 7.83 6.74
CA GLY A 300 7.93 8.23 5.53
C GLY A 300 8.24 7.07 4.58
N SER A 301 7.72 5.87 4.81
CA SER A 301 7.94 4.71 3.93
C SER A 301 6.92 3.59 4.18
N ALA A 302 6.82 2.63 3.25
CA ALA A 302 5.87 1.52 3.34
C ALA A 302 6.36 0.35 4.24
N TRP A 303 7.54 0.43 4.84
CA TRP A 303 8.11 -0.70 5.58
C TRP A 303 7.26 -1.15 6.77
N TRP A 304 6.59 -0.20 7.45
CA TRP A 304 5.68 -0.56 8.54
C TRP A 304 4.46 -1.32 8.00
N ALA A 305 3.89 -0.89 6.89
CA ALA A 305 2.77 -1.56 6.24
C ALA A 305 3.14 -2.99 5.81
N ILE A 306 4.28 -3.17 5.12
CA ILE A 306 4.78 -4.48 4.69
C ILE A 306 4.93 -5.43 5.89
N GLY A 307 5.54 -4.96 6.99
CA GLY A 307 5.69 -5.78 8.19
C GLY A 307 4.36 -6.11 8.86
N CYS A 308 3.44 -5.14 8.96
CA CYS A 308 2.15 -5.32 9.60
C CYS A 308 1.26 -6.32 8.83
N HIS A 309 1.19 -6.17 7.52
CA HIS A 309 0.46 -7.05 6.63
C HIS A 309 0.99 -8.49 6.71
N ALA A 310 2.27 -8.69 6.46
CA ALA A 310 2.88 -10.02 6.50
C ALA A 310 2.69 -10.76 7.85
N ALA A 311 2.72 -10.02 8.97
CA ALA A 311 2.54 -10.64 10.28
C ALA A 311 1.06 -10.87 10.63
N TRP A 312 0.15 -10.06 10.11
CA TRP A 312 -1.28 -10.26 10.23
C TRP A 312 -1.68 -11.59 9.58
N ASP A 313 -1.38 -11.76 8.28
CA ASP A 313 -1.72 -12.97 7.53
C ASP A 313 -1.01 -14.22 8.08
N TRP A 314 0.27 -14.08 8.44
CA TRP A 314 1.01 -15.18 9.07
C TRP A 314 0.39 -15.62 10.39
N ALA A 315 -0.06 -14.68 11.21
CA ALA A 315 -0.72 -15.00 12.46
C ALA A 315 -2.08 -15.64 12.21
N GLU A 316 -2.87 -15.14 11.28
CA GLU A 316 -4.19 -15.65 10.93
C GLU A 316 -4.11 -17.08 10.39
N THR A 317 -3.36 -17.23 9.30
CA THR A 317 -3.27 -18.49 8.55
C THR A 317 -2.46 -19.55 9.30
N TYR A 318 -1.23 -19.21 9.71
CA TYR A 318 -0.33 -20.21 10.29
C TYR A 318 -0.50 -20.35 11.80
N PHE A 319 -0.42 -19.25 12.55
CA PHE A 319 -0.37 -19.34 14.01
C PHE A 319 -1.71 -19.74 14.62
N PHE A 320 -2.80 -19.09 14.22
CA PHE A 320 -4.15 -19.37 14.72
C PHE A 320 -4.90 -20.40 13.89
N GLY A 321 -4.51 -20.67 12.65
CA GLY A 321 -5.20 -21.61 11.77
C GLY A 321 -6.64 -21.17 11.48
N ALA A 322 -6.87 -19.87 11.40
CA ALA A 322 -8.14 -19.30 10.98
C ALA A 322 -8.23 -19.27 9.45
N ALA A 323 -9.44 -19.12 8.94
CA ALA A 323 -9.62 -18.82 7.53
C ALA A 323 -9.06 -17.41 7.25
N ASP A 324 -8.28 -17.29 6.19
CA ASP A 324 -7.73 -16.06 5.67
C ASP A 324 -8.37 -15.80 4.32
N SER A 325 -9.17 -14.74 4.23
CA SER A 325 -9.96 -14.43 3.04
C SER A 325 -10.70 -15.67 2.50
N GLY A 326 -11.32 -16.42 3.39
CA GLY A 326 -12.10 -17.63 3.10
C GLY A 326 -11.29 -18.91 2.83
N ASN A 327 -9.95 -18.88 2.93
CA ASN A 327 -9.11 -20.06 2.71
C ASN A 327 -8.58 -20.61 4.04
N VAL A 328 -8.76 -21.90 4.27
CA VAL A 328 -8.17 -22.60 5.41
C VAL A 328 -6.90 -23.32 4.95
N ALA A 329 -5.78 -22.95 5.55
CA ALA A 329 -4.47 -23.48 5.19
C ALA A 329 -4.20 -24.85 5.80
N THR A 330 -3.44 -25.68 5.08
CA THR A 330 -2.81 -26.88 5.66
C THR A 330 -1.49 -26.52 6.31
N GLY A 331 -1.13 -27.22 7.40
CA GLY A 331 0.11 -26.96 8.11
C GLY A 331 0.09 -25.71 9.00
N HIS A 332 -1.06 -25.39 9.59
CA HIS A 332 -1.22 -24.39 10.63
C HIS A 332 -0.90 -24.95 12.03
N TYR A 333 -0.57 -24.07 12.98
CA TYR A 333 -0.16 -24.48 14.33
C TYR A 333 -1.36 -24.72 15.26
N LEU A 334 -2.20 -23.70 15.48
CA LEU A 334 -3.45 -23.84 16.21
C LEU A 334 -4.58 -24.13 15.24
N THR A 335 -5.67 -24.66 15.73
CA THR A 335 -6.92 -24.80 14.97
C THR A 335 -7.97 -23.89 15.58
N THR A 336 -8.64 -23.11 14.74
CA THR A 336 -9.77 -22.29 15.16
C THR A 336 -10.98 -22.55 14.29
N SER A 337 -12.16 -22.30 14.82
CA SER A 337 -13.42 -22.39 14.09
C SER A 337 -14.38 -21.28 14.51
N PRO A 338 -15.02 -20.58 13.55
CA PRO A 338 -16.04 -19.59 13.84
C PRO A 338 -17.30 -20.24 14.40
N VAL A 339 -17.98 -19.55 15.33
CA VAL A 339 -19.21 -20.05 15.98
C VAL A 339 -20.26 -18.96 16.03
N GLY A 340 -21.51 -19.34 15.84
CA GLY A 340 -22.65 -18.47 16.02
C GLY A 340 -22.92 -17.51 14.87
N ASN A 341 -23.32 -16.28 15.20
CA ASN A 341 -23.75 -15.31 14.19
C ASN A 341 -22.57 -14.81 13.35
N VAL A 342 -22.70 -14.87 12.03
CA VAL A 342 -21.67 -14.48 11.04
C VAL A 342 -21.18 -13.04 11.22
N LEU A 343 -22.04 -12.10 11.59
CA LEU A 343 -21.63 -10.70 11.84
C LEU A 343 -20.55 -10.57 12.92
N TRP A 344 -20.56 -11.47 13.88
CA TRP A 344 -19.60 -11.47 14.99
C TRP A 344 -18.45 -12.46 14.78
N SER A 345 -18.73 -13.62 14.20
CA SER A 345 -17.72 -14.67 14.01
C SER A 345 -16.90 -14.52 12.72
N GLY A 346 -17.40 -13.73 11.73
CA GLY A 346 -16.87 -13.64 10.38
C GLY A 346 -17.33 -14.78 9.46
N GLY A 347 -17.77 -15.90 10.03
CA GLY A 347 -18.27 -17.05 9.26
C GLY A 347 -17.18 -17.70 8.40
N THR A 348 -17.48 -17.92 7.11
CA THR A 348 -16.54 -18.53 6.15
C THR A 348 -15.40 -17.60 5.71
N ASP A 349 -15.60 -16.29 5.80
CA ASP A 349 -14.58 -15.28 5.49
C ASP A 349 -13.40 -15.36 6.47
N GLY A 350 -13.71 -15.67 7.72
CA GLY A 350 -12.77 -15.70 8.81
C GLY A 350 -12.91 -14.50 9.76
N PRO A 351 -11.96 -14.31 10.67
CA PRO A 351 -11.97 -13.20 11.64
C PRO A 351 -12.12 -11.82 11.00
N GLU A 352 -11.60 -11.62 9.80
CA GLU A 352 -11.67 -10.37 9.03
C GLU A 352 -13.09 -10.01 8.60
N GLY A 353 -13.97 -11.00 8.42
CA GLY A 353 -15.39 -10.81 8.14
C GLY A 353 -16.22 -10.41 9.35
N SER A 354 -15.66 -10.24 10.54
CA SER A 354 -16.36 -9.90 11.76
C SER A 354 -16.44 -8.39 12.00
N LEU A 355 -17.51 -7.91 12.65
CA LEU A 355 -17.60 -6.49 13.05
C LEU A 355 -16.47 -6.07 14.00
N LEU A 356 -15.90 -7.00 14.75
CA LEU A 356 -14.83 -6.71 15.70
C LEU A 356 -13.54 -6.25 14.99
N VAL A 357 -13.30 -6.70 13.75
CA VAL A 357 -12.11 -6.29 12.97
C VAL A 357 -12.06 -4.78 12.78
N LEU A 358 -13.22 -4.13 12.57
CA LEU A 358 -13.29 -2.68 12.38
C LEU A 358 -12.84 -1.91 13.64
N ALA A 359 -13.17 -2.44 14.81
CA ALA A 359 -12.69 -1.88 16.08
C ALA A 359 -11.18 -2.06 16.24
N VAL A 360 -10.65 -3.24 15.91
CA VAL A 360 -9.22 -3.53 15.99
C VAL A 360 -8.43 -2.65 15.00
N ILE A 361 -8.89 -2.52 13.76
CA ILE A 361 -8.27 -1.63 12.75
C ILE A 361 -8.29 -0.17 13.22
N SER A 362 -9.39 0.27 13.83
CA SER A 362 -9.49 1.63 14.38
C SER A 362 -8.50 1.86 15.52
N LEU A 363 -8.35 0.90 16.43
CA LEU A 363 -7.35 0.96 17.50
C LEU A 363 -5.93 0.94 16.95
N LEU A 364 -5.66 0.15 15.92
CA LEU A 364 -4.37 0.11 15.23
C LEU A 364 -4.03 1.47 14.60
N LEU A 365 -5.00 2.13 13.97
CA LEU A 365 -4.85 3.48 13.44
C LEU A 365 -4.51 4.49 14.54
N VAL A 366 -5.26 4.46 15.64
CA VAL A 366 -5.02 5.36 16.79
C VAL A 366 -3.62 5.13 17.37
N ALA A 367 -3.21 3.88 17.58
CA ALA A 367 -1.88 3.53 18.08
C ALA A 367 -0.77 4.00 17.12
N LEU A 368 -0.93 3.76 15.81
CA LEU A 368 0.01 4.21 14.79
C LEU A 368 0.20 5.73 14.83
N VAL A 369 -0.90 6.49 14.84
CA VAL A 369 -0.86 7.95 14.88
C VAL A 369 -0.30 8.47 16.23
N ALA A 370 -0.64 7.84 17.33
CA ALA A 370 -0.12 8.21 18.65
C ALA A 370 1.41 8.02 18.75
N ILE A 371 1.94 6.95 18.16
CA ILE A 371 3.38 6.61 18.22
C ILE A 371 4.18 7.44 17.22
N TYR A 372 3.70 7.59 15.98
CA TYR A 372 4.48 8.16 14.88
C TYR A 372 4.00 9.54 14.43
N GLY A 373 2.73 9.92 14.66
CA GLY A 373 2.12 11.14 14.13
C GLY A 373 2.69 12.47 14.69
N ARG A 374 3.38 12.44 15.84
CA ARG A 374 3.96 13.63 16.47
C ARG A 374 5.27 14.11 15.81
N LYS A 375 5.89 13.31 14.96
CA LYS A 375 7.12 13.69 14.27
C LYS A 375 6.73 14.29 12.92
N LYS A 376 7.04 15.60 12.70
CA LYS A 376 6.92 16.18 11.35
C LYS A 376 7.66 15.26 10.38
N PRO A 377 7.00 14.70 9.35
CA PRO A 377 7.71 13.92 8.36
C PRO A 377 8.73 14.85 7.68
N ALA A 378 10.00 14.49 7.74
CA ALA A 378 10.99 15.13 6.90
C ALA A 378 10.58 14.86 5.44
N SER A 379 10.15 15.92 4.73
CA SER A 379 10.23 16.09 3.27
C SER A 379 9.67 15.00 2.33
N LEU A 380 8.46 14.47 2.56
CA LEU A 380 7.72 13.89 1.41
C LEU A 380 7.38 14.98 0.38
N ASP A 381 7.15 16.21 0.82
CA ASP A 381 6.88 17.35 -0.06
C ASP A 381 8.16 17.80 -0.83
N SER A 382 9.37 17.63 -0.29
CA SER A 382 10.61 17.96 -0.99
C SER A 382 11.02 16.90 -2.02
N ALA A 383 10.73 15.63 -1.77
CA ALA A 383 11.00 14.58 -2.75
C ALA A 383 10.07 14.65 -3.98
N LEU A 384 8.90 15.30 -3.85
CA LEU A 384 7.97 15.55 -4.93
C LEU A 384 8.30 16.84 -5.71
N THR A 385 9.11 17.73 -5.14
CA THR A 385 9.43 19.06 -5.72
C THR A 385 10.87 19.17 -6.25
N GLU A 386 11.75 18.20 -5.95
CA GLU A 386 13.09 18.25 -6.56
C GLU A 386 12.98 18.00 -8.07
N PRO A 387 13.36 19.00 -8.90
CA PRO A 387 13.52 18.78 -10.33
C PRO A 387 14.61 17.73 -10.52
N VAL A 388 14.38 16.78 -11.39
CA VAL A 388 15.39 15.82 -11.85
C VAL A 388 16.53 16.66 -12.44
N SER A 389 17.55 16.96 -11.65
CA SER A 389 18.78 17.56 -12.14
C SER A 389 19.38 16.59 -13.16
N GLY A 390 19.51 17.09 -14.39
CA GLY A 390 19.87 16.42 -15.61
C GLY A 390 21.16 15.59 -15.59
#